data_11eddc462a2fa2937ad0e118eb74a5b2
#
_entry.id   11eddc462a2fa2937ad0e118eb74a5b2
#
_cell.length_a   1.000
_cell.length_b   1.000
_cell.length_c   1.000
_cell.angle_alpha   90.00
_cell.angle_beta   90.00
_cell.angle_gamma   90.00
#
_symmetry.space_group_name_H-M   'P 1'
#
loop_
_entity.id
_entity.type
_entity.pdbx_description
1 polymer ?
#
loop_
_entity_poly.entity_id
_entity_poly.type
_entity_poly.pdbx_seq_one_letter_code
_entity_poly.pdbx_strand_id
1 'polypeptide(L)'
;IQSTVNRAAKTLSSDLNKEERIKKLKNIAIETVDITGIGFYALGSHRKNITKENLNQYNKVFREYFLKSFSSRLAEYSNPKIDVDSKKIINKNYTMVYSTLVATNSRPEVKIDWRIYTKDPENLLIRDLIIEGLSLARTQKEEFSSIINSNEGKIEELLKVLSDFVKK
;
A
#
# COMPACT_ATOMS: atom_id res chain seq x y z
N ILE A 1 -0.55 12.06 8.51
CA ILE A 1 0.34 11.74 7.37
C ILE A 1 1.73 12.31 7.57
N GLN A 2 1.88 13.59 7.91
CA GLN A 2 3.21 14.19 8.07
C GLN A 2 4.09 13.39 9.04
N SER A 3 3.56 12.92 10.17
CA SER A 3 4.28 12.09 11.14
C SER A 3 4.72 10.75 10.53
N THR A 4 3.85 10.07 9.79
CA THR A 4 4.15 8.81 9.09
C THR A 4 5.24 9.00 8.04
N VAL A 5 5.11 10.06 7.24
CA VAL A 5 6.09 10.44 6.22
C VAL A 5 7.45 10.73 6.85
N ASN A 6 7.48 11.50 7.94
CA ASN A 6 8.71 11.82 8.65
C ASN A 6 9.40 10.58 9.21
N ARG A 7 8.65 9.64 9.77
CA ARG A 7 9.19 8.35 10.25
C ARG A 7 9.83 7.54 9.11
N ALA A 8 9.14 7.44 7.98
CA ALA A 8 9.66 6.73 6.81
C ALA A 8 10.91 7.42 6.24
N ALA A 9 10.88 8.75 6.09
CA ALA A 9 12.01 9.53 5.61
C ALA A 9 13.24 9.40 6.54
N LYS A 10 13.04 9.45 7.86
CA LYS A 10 14.10 9.24 8.84
C LYS A 10 14.73 7.85 8.71
N THR A 11 13.91 6.82 8.51
CA THR A 11 14.38 5.44 8.30
C THR A 11 15.24 5.35 7.03
N LEU A 12 14.79 5.96 5.94
CA LEU A 12 15.48 5.94 4.65
C LEU A 12 16.76 6.79 4.62
N SER A 13 16.87 7.78 5.51
CA SER A 13 18.05 8.64 5.66
C SER A 13 19.07 8.10 6.67
N SER A 14 18.76 7.01 7.36
CA SER A 14 19.63 6.43 8.40
C SER A 14 20.75 5.58 7.80
N ASP A 15 21.80 5.33 8.61
CA ASP A 15 22.93 4.46 8.25
C ASP A 15 22.61 2.95 8.36
N LEU A 16 21.34 2.62 8.53
CA LEU A 16 20.87 1.24 8.60
C LEU A 16 21.13 0.50 7.28
N ASN A 17 21.45 -0.80 7.36
CA ASN A 17 21.51 -1.63 6.17
C ASN A 17 20.11 -1.82 5.55
N LYS A 18 20.06 -2.39 4.33
CA LYS A 18 18.83 -2.56 3.58
C LYS A 18 17.79 -3.40 4.33
N GLU A 19 18.21 -4.49 4.97
CA GLU A 19 17.29 -5.38 5.71
C GLU A 19 16.64 -4.67 6.90
N GLU A 20 17.43 -3.92 7.66
CA GLU A 20 16.93 -3.14 8.80
C GLU A 20 15.97 -2.04 8.36
N ARG A 21 16.26 -1.35 7.26
CA ARG A 21 15.36 -0.36 6.68
C ARG A 21 14.03 -0.99 6.25
N ILE A 22 14.08 -2.12 5.55
CA ILE A 22 12.88 -2.86 5.14
C ILE A 22 12.05 -3.26 6.35
N LYS A 23 12.67 -3.78 7.40
CA LYS A 23 11.97 -4.16 8.64
C LYS A 23 11.25 -2.99 9.29
N LYS A 24 11.91 -1.84 9.39
CA LYS A 24 11.31 -0.62 9.97
C LYS A 24 10.18 -0.07 9.10
N LEU A 25 10.33 -0.08 7.78
CA LEU A 25 9.28 0.35 6.86
C LEU A 25 8.04 -0.57 6.92
N LYS A 26 8.25 -1.88 7.06
CA LYS A 26 7.15 -2.83 7.29
C LYS A 26 6.37 -2.51 8.57
N ASN A 27 7.07 -2.20 9.67
CA ASN A 27 6.43 -1.85 10.92
C ASN A 27 5.59 -0.57 10.80
N ILE A 28 6.12 0.45 10.12
CA ILE A 28 5.37 1.69 9.85
C ILE A 28 4.09 1.38 9.04
N ALA A 29 4.20 0.56 8.01
CA ALA A 29 3.04 0.16 7.19
C ALA A 29 1.99 -0.61 8.01
N ILE A 30 2.41 -1.55 8.86
CA ILE A 30 1.52 -2.31 9.74
C ILE A 30 0.69 -1.39 10.65
N GLU A 31 1.32 -0.34 11.18
CA GLU A 31 0.67 0.60 12.08
C GLU A 31 -0.26 1.60 11.37
N THR A 32 0.03 1.95 10.12
CA THR A 32 -0.59 3.10 9.45
C THR A 32 -1.46 2.77 8.26
N VAL A 33 -1.38 1.56 7.71
CA VAL A 33 -2.10 1.14 6.50
C VAL A 33 -3.14 0.07 6.82
N ASP A 34 -4.34 0.23 6.28
CA ASP A 34 -5.38 -0.81 6.32
C ASP A 34 -5.11 -1.91 5.28
N ILE A 35 -4.09 -2.72 5.54
CA ILE A 35 -3.63 -3.76 4.61
C ILE A 35 -4.75 -4.76 4.30
N THR A 36 -5.48 -5.22 5.30
CA THR A 36 -6.59 -6.15 5.11
C THR A 36 -7.71 -5.54 4.29
N GLY A 37 -8.07 -4.27 4.54
CA GLY A 37 -9.09 -3.57 3.77
C GLY A 37 -8.69 -3.34 2.32
N ILE A 38 -7.44 -2.99 2.06
CA ILE A 38 -6.90 -2.87 0.70
C ILE A 38 -6.93 -4.21 -0.02
N GLY A 39 -6.50 -5.28 0.65
CA GLY A 39 -6.54 -6.64 0.09
C GLY A 39 -7.94 -7.09 -0.27
N PHE A 40 -8.92 -6.84 0.58
CA PHE A 40 -10.32 -7.16 0.33
C PHE A 40 -10.88 -6.36 -0.85
N TYR A 41 -10.56 -5.08 -0.95
CA TYR A 41 -10.91 -4.26 -2.10
C TYR A 41 -10.30 -4.79 -3.40
N ALA A 42 -9.04 -5.22 -3.36
CA ALA A 42 -8.30 -5.74 -4.53
C ALA A 42 -8.91 -7.03 -5.11
N LEU A 43 -9.67 -7.81 -4.33
CA LEU A 43 -10.41 -8.96 -4.84
C LEU A 43 -11.58 -8.57 -5.76
N GLY A 44 -12.05 -7.33 -5.71
CA GLY A 44 -13.16 -6.84 -6.53
C GLY A 44 -14.42 -7.68 -6.35
N SER A 45 -15.09 -8.03 -7.46
CA SER A 45 -16.29 -8.87 -7.44
C SER A 45 -16.04 -10.31 -6.96
N HIS A 46 -14.82 -10.80 -7.04
CA HIS A 46 -14.46 -12.17 -6.62
C HIS A 46 -14.64 -12.40 -5.12
N ARG A 47 -14.61 -11.33 -4.31
CA ARG A 47 -14.86 -11.40 -2.86
C ARG A 47 -16.25 -11.93 -2.50
N LYS A 48 -17.23 -11.86 -3.42
CA LYS A 48 -18.60 -12.31 -3.18
C LYS A 48 -18.71 -13.85 -3.16
N ASN A 49 -17.84 -14.52 -3.88
CA ASN A 49 -17.90 -15.98 -4.10
C ASN A 49 -16.72 -16.72 -3.48
N ILE A 50 -15.81 -16.01 -2.80
CA ILE A 50 -14.66 -16.63 -2.16
C ILE A 50 -15.10 -17.42 -0.91
N THR A 51 -14.56 -18.63 -0.74
CA THR A 51 -14.78 -19.41 0.48
C THR A 51 -14.09 -18.76 1.68
N LYS A 52 -14.57 -19.04 2.88
CA LYS A 52 -13.95 -18.54 4.12
C LYS A 52 -12.48 -19.01 4.25
N GLU A 53 -12.20 -20.24 3.86
CA GLU A 53 -10.87 -20.81 3.88
C GLU A 53 -9.94 -20.06 2.92
N ASN A 54 -10.35 -19.86 1.67
CA ASN A 54 -9.58 -19.11 0.67
C ASN A 54 -9.40 -17.65 1.08
N LEU A 55 -10.40 -17.02 1.68
CA LEU A 55 -10.28 -15.66 2.18
C LEU A 55 -9.25 -15.54 3.32
N ASN A 56 -9.24 -16.48 4.25
CA ASN A 56 -8.27 -16.50 5.33
C ASN A 56 -6.84 -16.68 4.79
N GLN A 57 -6.66 -17.60 3.86
CA GLN A 57 -5.37 -17.82 3.20
C GLN A 57 -4.94 -16.59 2.40
N TYR A 58 -5.87 -15.97 1.66
CA TYR A 58 -5.63 -14.75 0.90
C TYR A 58 -5.19 -13.59 1.80
N ASN A 59 -5.91 -13.32 2.88
CA ASN A 59 -5.56 -12.25 3.80
C ASN A 59 -4.14 -12.40 4.36
N LYS A 60 -3.74 -13.62 4.67
CA LYS A 60 -2.41 -13.92 5.17
C LYS A 60 -1.33 -13.68 4.11
N VAL A 61 -1.49 -14.24 2.92
CA VAL A 61 -0.51 -14.10 1.85
C VAL A 61 -0.49 -12.69 1.25
N PHE A 62 -1.64 -12.03 1.16
CA PHE A 62 -1.71 -10.64 0.70
C PHE A 62 -0.95 -9.71 1.65
N ARG A 63 -1.08 -9.88 2.95
CA ARG A 63 -0.34 -9.10 3.94
C ARG A 63 1.17 -9.21 3.72
N GLU A 64 1.69 -10.40 3.55
CA GLU A 64 3.11 -10.63 3.30
C GLU A 64 3.55 -10.04 1.95
N TYR A 65 2.76 -10.25 0.91
CA TYR A 65 2.95 -9.66 -0.43
C TYR A 65 3.03 -8.13 -0.37
N PHE A 66 2.04 -7.50 0.27
CA PHE A 66 1.97 -6.04 0.40
C PHE A 66 3.20 -5.49 1.12
N LEU A 67 3.53 -6.06 2.28
CA LEU A 67 4.65 -5.60 3.08
C LEU A 67 5.98 -5.76 2.35
N LYS A 68 6.19 -6.87 1.66
CA LYS A 68 7.40 -7.09 0.86
C LYS A 68 7.49 -6.12 -0.32
N SER A 69 6.44 -6.02 -1.12
CA SER A 69 6.40 -5.16 -2.30
C SER A 69 6.60 -3.69 -1.95
N PHE A 70 5.86 -3.21 -0.97
CA PHE A 70 5.90 -1.81 -0.53
C PHE A 70 7.24 -1.43 0.09
N SER A 71 7.72 -2.21 1.04
CA SER A 71 8.96 -1.90 1.75
C SER A 71 10.20 -2.00 0.86
N SER A 72 10.21 -2.95 -0.07
CA SER A 72 11.33 -3.10 -1.02
C SER A 72 11.42 -1.93 -1.98
N ARG A 73 10.29 -1.43 -2.47
CA ARG A 73 10.25 -0.25 -3.34
C ARG A 73 10.71 1.01 -2.61
N LEU A 74 10.21 1.23 -1.40
CA LEU A 74 10.59 2.40 -0.61
C LEU A 74 12.06 2.38 -0.18
N ALA A 75 12.62 1.21 0.11
CA ALA A 75 14.01 1.07 0.54
C ALA A 75 15.04 1.53 -0.52
N GLU A 76 14.62 1.67 -1.78
CA GLU A 76 15.47 2.16 -2.86
C GLU A 76 15.61 3.69 -2.88
N TYR A 77 14.72 4.41 -2.19
CA TYR A 77 14.81 5.87 -2.10
C TYR A 77 15.85 6.29 -1.07
N SER A 78 16.67 7.25 -1.44
CA SER A 78 17.63 7.90 -0.54
C SER A 78 17.14 9.31 -0.21
N ASN A 79 17.07 9.63 1.08
CA ASN A 79 16.68 10.97 1.57
C ASN A 79 15.42 11.55 0.90
N PRO A 80 14.30 10.81 0.83
CA PRO A 80 13.10 11.35 0.23
C PRO A 80 12.54 12.49 1.10
N LYS A 81 12.12 13.57 0.45
CA LYS A 81 11.42 14.67 1.10
C LYS A 81 10.01 14.75 0.54
N ILE A 82 9.02 14.62 1.40
CA ILE A 82 7.62 14.76 1.04
C ILE A 82 7.04 15.95 1.80
N ASP A 83 6.57 16.92 1.04
CA ASP A 83 5.88 18.09 1.58
C ASP A 83 4.37 17.83 1.54
N VAL A 84 3.72 17.91 2.70
CA VAL A 84 2.26 17.81 2.79
C VAL A 84 1.67 19.19 2.56
N ASP A 85 0.89 19.33 1.48
CA ASP A 85 0.39 20.62 1.01
C ASP A 85 -0.93 21.00 1.67
N SER A 86 -1.91 20.10 1.64
CA SER A 86 -3.27 20.37 2.09
C SER A 86 -4.05 19.09 2.36
N LYS A 87 -5.27 19.26 2.88
CA LYS A 87 -6.22 18.16 3.05
C LYS A 87 -7.62 18.57 2.63
N LYS A 88 -8.43 17.60 2.22
CA LYS A 88 -9.84 17.79 1.88
C LYS A 88 -10.68 16.67 2.48
N ILE A 89 -11.68 17.01 3.25
CA ILE A 89 -12.67 16.04 3.74
C ILE A 89 -13.56 15.65 2.56
N ILE A 90 -13.54 14.37 2.18
CA ILE A 90 -14.34 13.85 1.07
C ILE A 90 -15.76 13.55 1.54
N ASN A 91 -15.88 12.88 2.68
CA ASN A 91 -17.14 12.55 3.34
C ASN A 91 -16.87 12.20 4.82
N LYS A 92 -17.90 11.75 5.52
CA LYS A 92 -17.79 11.39 6.95
C LYS A 92 -16.78 10.28 7.26
N ASN A 93 -16.36 9.50 6.27
CA ASN A 93 -15.48 8.35 6.45
C ASN A 93 -14.06 8.60 5.95
N TYR A 94 -13.87 9.54 5.01
CA TYR A 94 -12.62 9.70 4.29
C TYR A 94 -12.15 11.13 4.16
N THR A 95 -10.84 11.29 4.32
CA THR A 95 -10.13 12.55 4.04
C THR A 95 -9.01 12.25 3.03
N MET A 96 -8.86 13.14 2.05
CA MET A 96 -7.69 13.16 1.16
C MET A 96 -6.65 14.10 1.72
N VAL A 97 -5.40 13.65 1.72
CA VAL A 97 -4.24 14.48 2.01
C VAL A 97 -3.41 14.58 0.75
N TYR A 98 -3.07 15.79 0.35
CA TYR A 98 -2.28 16.07 -0.84
C TYR A 98 -0.84 16.35 -0.45
N SER A 99 0.09 15.76 -1.19
CA SER A 99 1.51 15.95 -0.94
C SER A 99 2.33 15.90 -2.23
N THR A 100 3.57 16.35 -2.13
CA THR A 100 4.53 16.35 -3.22
C THR A 100 5.83 15.72 -2.75
N LEU A 101 6.28 14.68 -3.44
CA LEU A 101 7.64 14.18 -3.30
C LEU A 101 8.55 15.13 -4.08
N VAL A 102 9.43 15.80 -3.34
CA VAL A 102 10.27 16.87 -3.88
C VAL A 102 11.24 16.34 -4.93
N ALA A 103 11.41 17.10 -6.02
CA ALA A 103 12.35 16.77 -7.09
C ALA A 103 13.79 16.70 -6.58
N THR A 104 14.58 15.86 -7.19
CA THR A 104 16.04 15.78 -7.00
C THR A 104 16.73 15.93 -8.36
N ASN A 105 18.07 15.96 -8.37
CA ASN A 105 18.83 16.02 -9.64
C ASN A 105 18.58 14.80 -10.55
N SER A 106 18.17 13.67 -9.96
CA SER A 106 17.95 12.40 -10.69
C SER A 106 16.47 12.04 -10.84
N ARG A 107 15.56 12.84 -10.27
CA ARG A 107 14.13 12.51 -10.24
C ARG A 107 13.27 13.77 -10.25
N PRO A 108 12.22 13.86 -11.11
CA PRO A 108 11.26 14.96 -11.07
C PRO A 108 10.41 14.91 -9.81
N GLU A 109 9.67 15.97 -9.51
CA GLU A 109 8.67 15.93 -8.44
C GLU A 109 7.56 14.93 -8.78
N VAL A 110 6.95 14.35 -7.74
CA VAL A 110 5.85 13.38 -7.88
C VAL A 110 4.73 13.76 -6.93
N LYS A 111 3.53 13.88 -7.46
CA LYS A 111 2.33 14.13 -6.64
C LYS A 111 1.84 12.83 -6.03
N ILE A 112 1.64 12.85 -4.71
CA ILE A 112 1.17 11.70 -3.95
C ILE A 112 -0.02 12.14 -3.11
N ASP A 113 -1.20 11.62 -3.43
CA ASP A 113 -2.40 11.85 -2.66
C ASP A 113 -2.71 10.62 -1.81
N TRP A 114 -3.13 10.86 -0.58
CA TRP A 114 -3.36 9.84 0.44
C TRP A 114 -4.83 9.78 0.79
N ARG A 115 -5.49 8.64 0.55
CA ARG A 115 -6.85 8.42 1.02
C ARG A 115 -6.80 7.81 2.40
N ILE A 116 -7.34 8.53 3.38
CA ILE A 116 -7.29 8.14 4.79
C ILE A 116 -8.69 7.89 5.30
N TYR A 117 -8.87 6.75 5.96
CA TYR A 117 -10.09 6.47 6.70
C TYR A 117 -10.05 7.25 8.01
N THR A 118 -11.00 8.18 8.17
CA THR A 118 -11.05 9.13 9.27
C THR A 118 -12.33 9.05 10.11
N LYS A 119 -13.14 8.02 9.88
CA LYS A 119 -14.36 7.79 10.67
C LYS A 119 -14.06 7.57 12.16
N ASP A 120 -12.94 6.89 12.43
CA ASP A 120 -12.43 6.70 13.79
C ASP A 120 -11.18 7.58 13.98
N PRO A 121 -11.30 8.74 14.67
CA PRO A 121 -10.18 9.65 14.86
C PRO A 121 -9.01 9.06 15.66
N GLU A 122 -9.29 8.06 16.50
CA GLU A 122 -8.26 7.38 17.31
C GLU A 122 -7.48 6.34 16.50
N ASN A 123 -8.00 5.92 15.36
CA ASN A 123 -7.40 4.88 14.54
C ASN A 123 -7.45 5.25 13.05
N LEU A 124 -6.65 6.24 12.67
CA LEU A 124 -6.55 6.70 11.29
C LEU A 124 -5.74 5.72 10.45
N LEU A 125 -6.30 5.23 9.35
CA LEU A 125 -5.67 4.24 8.48
C LEU A 125 -5.62 4.73 7.03
N ILE A 126 -4.47 4.54 6.39
CA ILE A 126 -4.29 4.77 4.95
C ILE A 126 -4.96 3.64 4.19
N ARG A 127 -5.84 3.98 3.25
CA ARG A 127 -6.55 3.01 2.40
C ARG A 127 -6.22 3.08 0.92
N ASP A 128 -5.54 4.11 0.47
CA ASP A 128 -5.03 4.20 -0.89
C ASP A 128 -3.92 5.25 -1.00
N LEU A 129 -3.05 5.05 -1.97
CA LEU A 129 -2.10 6.02 -2.47
C LEU A 129 -2.40 6.28 -3.94
N ILE A 130 -2.54 7.54 -4.30
CA ILE A 130 -2.78 7.97 -5.67
C ILE A 130 -1.54 8.72 -6.13
N ILE A 131 -0.74 8.09 -6.99
CA ILE A 131 0.52 8.62 -7.48
C ILE A 131 0.32 9.14 -8.90
N GLU A 132 0.54 10.44 -9.11
CA GLU A 132 0.28 11.10 -10.39
C GLU A 132 -1.11 10.78 -10.96
N GLY A 133 -2.12 10.76 -10.10
CA GLY A 133 -3.51 10.46 -10.46
C GLY A 133 -3.84 8.97 -10.58
N LEU A 134 -2.87 8.08 -10.42
CA LEU A 134 -3.08 6.63 -10.50
C LEU A 134 -3.25 6.02 -9.11
N SER A 135 -4.44 5.48 -8.83
CA SER A 135 -4.72 4.75 -7.59
C SER A 135 -4.00 3.40 -7.56
N LEU A 136 -3.16 3.17 -6.55
CA LEU A 136 -2.47 1.89 -6.38
C LEU A 136 -3.42 0.76 -6.02
N ALA A 137 -4.42 1.03 -5.19
CA ALA A 137 -5.43 0.02 -4.82
C ALA A 137 -6.24 -0.42 -6.04
N ARG A 138 -6.65 0.54 -6.89
CA ARG A 138 -7.38 0.23 -8.12
C ARG A 138 -6.53 -0.57 -9.11
N THR A 139 -5.28 -0.17 -9.32
CA THR A 139 -4.35 -0.90 -10.17
C THR A 139 -4.19 -2.34 -9.69
N GLN A 140 -4.02 -2.55 -8.40
CA GLN A 140 -3.91 -3.87 -7.81
C GLN A 140 -5.17 -4.72 -8.02
N LYS A 141 -6.36 -4.11 -7.90
CA LYS A 141 -7.63 -4.77 -8.20
C LYS A 141 -7.71 -5.23 -9.65
N GLU A 142 -7.30 -4.37 -10.59
CA GLU A 142 -7.31 -4.68 -12.03
C GLU A 142 -6.33 -5.82 -12.36
N GLU A 143 -5.13 -5.81 -11.78
CA GLU A 143 -4.14 -6.88 -11.93
C GLU A 143 -4.64 -8.22 -11.38
N PHE A 144 -5.21 -8.23 -10.19
CA PHE A 144 -5.72 -9.46 -9.56
C PHE A 144 -6.91 -10.01 -10.34
N SER A 145 -7.82 -9.15 -10.80
CA SER A 145 -8.93 -9.56 -11.64
C SER A 145 -8.47 -10.18 -12.96
N SER A 146 -7.42 -9.62 -13.56
CA SER A 146 -6.82 -10.17 -14.77
C SER A 146 -6.26 -11.58 -14.54
N ILE A 147 -5.54 -11.80 -13.44
CA ILE A 147 -5.00 -13.12 -13.09
C ILE A 147 -6.12 -14.13 -12.89
N ILE A 148 -7.14 -13.78 -12.10
CA ILE A 148 -8.25 -14.70 -11.80
C ILE A 148 -9.06 -15.02 -13.08
N ASN A 149 -9.39 -14.01 -13.88
CA ASN A 149 -10.19 -14.19 -15.09
C ASN A 149 -9.44 -14.98 -16.17
N SER A 150 -8.13 -14.79 -16.29
CA SER A 150 -7.28 -15.59 -17.21
C SER A 150 -7.15 -17.07 -16.81
N ASN A 151 -7.54 -17.40 -15.59
CA ASN A 151 -7.49 -18.76 -15.04
C ASN A 151 -8.89 -19.27 -14.66
N GLU A 152 -9.88 -19.03 -15.53
CA GLU A 152 -11.24 -19.53 -15.39
C GLU A 152 -11.95 -19.12 -14.08
N GLY A 153 -11.60 -17.98 -13.52
CA GLY A 153 -12.15 -17.50 -12.25
C GLY A 153 -11.61 -18.16 -11.00
N LYS A 154 -10.50 -18.92 -11.11
CA LYS A 154 -9.90 -19.65 -10.00
C LYS A 154 -9.05 -18.73 -9.12
N ILE A 155 -9.50 -18.50 -7.89
CA ILE A 155 -8.77 -17.70 -6.89
C ILE A 155 -7.45 -18.35 -6.48
N GLU A 156 -7.36 -19.67 -6.56
CA GLU A 156 -6.17 -20.45 -6.20
C GLU A 156 -4.94 -20.05 -7.03
N GLU A 157 -5.15 -19.66 -8.28
CA GLU A 157 -4.04 -19.18 -9.13
C GLU A 157 -3.50 -17.82 -8.65
N LEU A 158 -4.37 -16.94 -8.16
CA LEU A 158 -3.93 -15.71 -7.52
C LEU A 158 -3.13 -16.01 -6.25
N LEU A 159 -3.64 -16.90 -5.41
CA LEU A 159 -2.95 -17.31 -4.18
C LEU A 159 -1.54 -17.86 -4.48
N LYS A 160 -1.41 -18.63 -5.54
CA LYS A 160 -0.13 -19.17 -6.00
C LYS A 160 0.83 -18.05 -6.43
N VAL A 161 0.36 -17.11 -7.25
CA VAL A 161 1.17 -15.99 -7.72
C VAL A 161 1.69 -15.16 -6.54
N LEU A 162 0.84 -14.87 -5.58
CA LEU A 162 1.21 -14.10 -4.37
C LEU A 162 2.21 -14.88 -3.50
N SER A 163 1.97 -16.17 -3.29
CA SER A 163 2.88 -17.04 -2.53
C SER A 163 4.26 -17.13 -3.17
N ASP A 164 4.33 -17.29 -4.49
CA ASP A 164 5.58 -17.35 -5.23
C ASP A 164 6.37 -16.04 -5.12
N PHE A 165 5.69 -14.91 -5.18
CA PHE A 165 6.32 -13.61 -4.97
C PHE A 165 6.92 -13.47 -3.57
N VAL A 166 6.20 -13.89 -2.55
CA VAL A 166 6.65 -13.80 -1.15
C VAL A 166 7.90 -14.66 -0.91
N LYS A 167 7.99 -15.82 -1.55
CA LYS A 167 9.13 -16.75 -1.40
C LYS A 167 10.41 -16.31 -2.09
N LYS A 168 10.32 -15.44 -3.08
CA LYS A 168 11.49 -14.85 -3.75
C LYS A 168 12.23 -13.89 -2.84
#